data_9a530d5a84bd5e5f044c5a8af4278cd1
#
_entry.id   9a530d5a84bd5e5f044c5a8af4278cd1
#
_cell.length_a   1.000
_cell.length_b   1.000
_cell.length_c   1.000
_cell.angle_alpha   90.00
_cell.angle_beta   90.00
_cell.angle_gamma   90.00
#
_symmetry.space_group_name_H-M   'P 1'
#
loop_
_entity.id
_entity.type
_entity.pdbx_description
1 polymer ?
#
loop_
_entity_poly.entity_id
_entity_poly.type
_entity_poly.pdbx_seq_one_letter_code
_entity_poly.pdbx_strand_id
1 'polypeptide(L)'
;MFSVLSQGSPIYIIDKTDGLKYKTGEVVGVVQGNPFGGTFGTTSFVPNGTVTLKVKVDNNVIDYPEVPINGSVMTYNNGATIICETKQGLISELENTLQHTKQILAERSKYEQIVSDCESLLKEINPVFAKDKERDDRINSLDTKVSSMEGKLDKILNVLSTNSNPNIKL
;
A
#
# COMPACT_ATOMS: atom_id res chain seq x y z
N MET A 1 0.41 22.87 13.24
CA MET A 1 0.12 22.04 14.44
C MET A 1 -1.37 21.82 14.54
N PHE A 2 -1.81 20.62 14.87
CA PHE A 2 -3.24 20.33 14.98
C PHE A 2 -3.96 21.18 16.06
N SER A 3 -3.19 21.80 16.96
CA SER A 3 -3.72 22.74 17.98
C SER A 3 -4.41 23.99 17.42
N VAL A 4 -4.09 24.39 16.21
CA VAL A 4 -4.68 25.58 15.57
C VAL A 4 -5.90 25.29 14.72
N LEU A 5 -6.26 24.00 14.59
CA LEU A 5 -7.43 23.60 13.83
C LEU A 5 -8.71 23.95 14.56
N SER A 6 -9.63 24.52 13.82
CA SER A 6 -10.99 24.87 14.24
C SER A 6 -12.00 24.31 13.24
N GLN A 7 -13.26 24.37 13.58
CA GLN A 7 -14.32 24.04 12.65
C GLN A 7 -14.18 24.86 11.36
N GLY A 8 -14.28 24.20 10.21
CA GLY A 8 -14.05 24.78 8.89
C GLY A 8 -12.61 24.70 8.40
N SER A 9 -11.65 24.25 9.25
CA SER A 9 -10.25 24.09 8.81
C SER A 9 -10.12 22.94 7.84
N PRO A 10 -9.32 23.09 6.74
CA PRO A 10 -9.05 22.00 5.83
C PRO A 10 -8.10 20.96 6.45
N ILE A 11 -8.31 19.69 6.14
CA ILE A 11 -7.42 18.57 6.42
C ILE A 11 -7.05 17.87 5.12
N TYR A 12 -5.80 17.49 5.00
CA TYR A 12 -5.25 16.82 3.82
C TYR A 12 -4.95 15.38 4.18
N ILE A 13 -5.42 14.45 3.34
CA ILE A 13 -5.43 13.02 3.65
C ILE A 13 -4.79 12.25 2.50
N ILE A 14 -3.86 11.34 2.85
CA ILE A 14 -3.37 10.30 1.95
C ILE A 14 -3.98 8.97 2.40
N ASP A 15 -4.64 8.30 1.50
CA ASP A 15 -5.19 6.96 1.69
C ASP A 15 -4.40 5.97 0.82
N LYS A 16 -3.76 5.00 1.47
CA LYS A 16 -2.91 3.96 0.84
C LYS A 16 -3.59 2.59 0.82
N THR A 17 -4.85 2.50 1.21
CA THR A 17 -5.57 1.22 1.36
C THR A 17 -5.71 0.49 0.01
N ASP A 18 -6.08 1.23 -1.02
CA ASP A 18 -6.30 0.74 -2.39
C ASP A 18 -5.46 1.54 -3.40
N GLY A 19 -4.14 1.60 -3.19
CA GLY A 19 -3.26 2.48 -3.92
C GLY A 19 -3.22 3.89 -3.31
N LEU A 20 -2.35 4.75 -3.85
CA LEU A 20 -2.12 6.08 -3.31
C LEU A 20 -3.23 7.05 -3.79
N LYS A 21 -4.10 7.46 -2.87
CA LYS A 21 -5.21 8.40 -3.16
C LYS A 21 -5.08 9.64 -2.29
N TYR A 22 -5.32 10.79 -2.88
CA TYR A 22 -5.40 12.06 -2.20
C TYR A 22 -6.86 12.44 -1.95
N LYS A 23 -7.15 12.87 -0.73
CA LYS A 23 -8.46 13.40 -0.33
C LYS A 23 -8.28 14.69 0.47
N THR A 24 -9.27 15.55 0.44
CA THR A 24 -9.38 16.70 1.34
C THR A 24 -10.62 16.54 2.20
N GLY A 25 -10.52 16.94 3.44
CA GLY A 25 -11.64 16.99 4.35
C GLY A 25 -11.74 18.35 5.02
N GLU A 26 -12.84 18.59 5.70
CA GLU A 26 -13.10 19.78 6.49
C GLU A 26 -13.33 19.36 7.95
N VAL A 27 -12.66 20.01 8.88
CA VAL A 27 -12.89 19.78 10.30
C VAL A 27 -14.28 20.27 10.69
N VAL A 28 -15.14 19.36 11.10
CA VAL A 28 -16.50 19.68 11.58
C VAL A 28 -16.61 19.71 13.09
N GLY A 29 -15.59 19.22 13.80
CA GLY A 29 -15.52 19.27 15.26
C GLY A 29 -14.14 18.86 15.78
N VAL A 30 -13.76 19.46 16.89
CA VAL A 30 -12.55 19.11 17.64
C VAL A 30 -13.00 18.76 19.07
N VAL A 31 -12.83 17.50 19.45
CA VAL A 31 -13.16 17.03 20.79
C VAL A 31 -11.84 16.87 21.54
N GLN A 32 -11.68 17.61 22.64
CA GLN A 32 -10.49 17.46 23.48
C GLN A 32 -10.49 16.06 24.09
N GLY A 33 -9.39 15.35 23.90
CA GLY A 33 -9.13 14.10 24.60
C GLY A 33 -9.05 14.38 26.11
N ASN A 34 -9.45 13.40 26.92
CA ASN A 34 -9.37 13.52 28.36
C ASN A 34 -7.90 13.70 28.77
N PRO A 35 -7.46 14.80 29.37
CA PRO A 35 -6.07 14.97 29.78
C PRO A 35 -5.65 13.96 30.87
N PHE A 36 -6.62 13.24 31.41
CA PHE A 36 -6.46 12.20 32.43
C PHE A 36 -6.95 10.86 31.91
N GLY A 37 -6.33 10.34 30.84
CA GLY A 37 -6.50 8.96 30.39
C GLY A 37 -5.73 7.99 31.29
N GLY A 38 -6.00 8.00 32.57
CA GLY A 38 -5.46 7.06 33.56
C GLY A 38 -6.60 6.43 34.35
N THR A 39 -6.70 5.13 34.35
CA THR A 39 -7.36 4.38 35.41
C THR A 39 -6.79 4.85 36.77
N PHE A 40 -7.65 5.07 37.75
CA PHE A 40 -7.29 5.48 39.09
C PHE A 40 -6.04 4.71 39.59
N GLY A 41 -4.89 5.39 39.72
CA GLY A 41 -3.69 4.82 40.34
C GLY A 41 -2.36 4.99 39.59
N THR A 42 -2.34 5.43 38.33
CA THR A 42 -1.09 5.73 37.62
C THR A 42 -1.12 7.15 37.07
N THR A 43 -0.40 8.05 37.71
CA THR A 43 -0.11 9.40 37.20
C THR A 43 0.86 9.31 36.02
N SER A 44 0.40 8.86 34.88
CA SER A 44 1.13 9.07 33.63
C SER A 44 0.77 10.47 33.13
N PHE A 45 1.60 11.42 33.45
CA PHE A 45 1.59 12.75 32.87
C PHE A 45 1.88 12.59 31.37
N VAL A 46 0.86 12.70 30.53
CA VAL A 46 1.05 12.76 29.08
C VAL A 46 1.32 14.24 28.74
N PRO A 47 2.59 14.61 28.49
CA PRO A 47 2.96 16.04 28.31
C PRO A 47 2.38 16.63 27.02
N ASN A 48 1.82 15.81 26.15
CA ASN A 48 1.23 16.22 24.88
C ASN A 48 -0.24 15.81 24.87
N GLY A 49 -1.13 16.77 25.08
CA GLY A 49 -2.57 16.54 24.95
C GLY A 49 -2.89 16.00 23.55
N THR A 50 -3.89 15.14 23.47
CA THR A 50 -4.44 14.67 22.22
C THR A 50 -5.86 15.18 22.04
N VAL A 51 -6.31 15.26 20.78
CA VAL A 51 -7.69 15.62 20.42
C VAL A 51 -8.23 14.56 19.46
N THR A 52 -9.54 14.44 19.43
CA THR A 52 -10.24 13.71 18.36
C THR A 52 -10.73 14.72 17.34
N LEU A 53 -10.30 14.59 16.12
CA LEU A 53 -10.76 15.40 15.00
C LEU A 53 -11.92 14.69 14.30
N LYS A 54 -13.05 15.37 14.20
CA LYS A 54 -14.16 14.96 13.34
C LYS A 54 -14.00 15.66 11.99
N VAL A 55 -13.76 14.87 10.94
CA VAL A 55 -13.46 15.42 9.61
C VAL A 55 -14.51 14.92 8.64
N LYS A 56 -15.12 15.85 7.93
CA LYS A 56 -16.02 15.55 6.83
C LYS A 56 -15.19 15.38 5.56
N VAL A 57 -15.22 14.16 5.01
CA VAL A 57 -14.59 13.80 3.75
C VAL A 57 -15.70 13.39 2.80
N ASP A 58 -15.84 14.06 1.68
CA ASP A 58 -16.98 13.92 0.78
C ASP A 58 -18.31 14.13 1.54
N ASN A 59 -19.14 13.11 1.70
CA ASN A 59 -20.39 13.17 2.43
C ASN A 59 -20.36 12.45 3.79
N ASN A 60 -19.20 11.90 4.18
CA ASN A 60 -19.04 11.12 5.40
C ASN A 60 -18.24 11.90 6.46
N VAL A 61 -18.61 11.74 7.72
CA VAL A 61 -17.84 12.23 8.86
C VAL A 61 -17.02 11.08 9.41
N ILE A 62 -15.71 11.28 9.46
CA ILE A 62 -14.73 10.31 9.96
C ILE A 62 -14.11 10.88 11.24
N ASP A 63 -14.05 10.07 12.29
CA ASP A 63 -13.40 10.43 13.53
C ASP A 63 -11.93 9.96 13.51
N TYR A 64 -11.02 10.91 13.76
CA TYR A 64 -9.60 10.66 13.92
C TYR A 64 -9.23 10.87 15.39
N PRO A 65 -9.16 9.79 16.19
CA PRO A 65 -8.84 9.87 17.61
C PRO A 65 -7.34 10.08 17.85
N GLU A 66 -6.99 10.50 19.05
CA GLU A 66 -5.60 10.58 19.56
C GLU A 66 -4.63 11.41 18.71
N VAL A 67 -5.16 12.43 18.01
CA VAL A 67 -4.32 13.35 17.23
C VAL A 67 -3.50 14.22 18.20
N PRO A 68 -2.15 14.22 18.09
CA PRO A 68 -1.31 15.02 18.98
C PRO A 68 -1.48 16.51 18.72
N ILE A 69 -1.77 17.30 19.74
CA ILE A 69 -1.99 18.76 19.63
C ILE A 69 -0.79 19.46 18.97
N ASN A 70 0.42 19.04 19.33
CA ASN A 70 1.66 19.63 18.84
C ASN A 70 2.17 18.99 17.53
N GLY A 71 1.46 18.00 16.98
CA GLY A 71 1.77 17.39 15.70
C GLY A 71 1.21 18.19 14.52
N SER A 72 1.72 17.92 13.35
CA SER A 72 1.20 18.42 12.06
C SER A 72 0.88 17.28 11.08
N VAL A 73 1.32 16.08 11.41
CA VAL A 73 1.08 14.85 10.66
C VAL A 73 0.73 13.74 11.65
N MET A 74 -0.24 12.92 11.30
CA MET A 74 -0.62 11.72 12.05
C MET A 74 -0.93 10.58 11.11
N THR A 75 -0.56 9.37 11.51
CA THR A 75 -0.77 8.14 10.72
C THR A 75 -1.71 7.18 11.44
N TYR A 76 -2.57 6.53 10.67
CA TYR A 76 -3.52 5.53 11.14
C TYR A 76 -3.41 4.23 10.36
N ASN A 77 -3.98 3.17 10.90
CA ASN A 77 -4.07 1.86 10.26
C ASN A 77 -2.68 1.36 9.75
N ASN A 78 -1.68 1.38 10.64
CA ASN A 78 -0.31 0.99 10.31
C ASN A 78 0.29 1.74 9.11
N GLY A 79 -0.01 3.04 8.99
CA GLY A 79 0.50 3.88 7.91
C GLY A 79 -0.35 3.89 6.64
N ALA A 80 -1.49 3.18 6.62
CA ALA A 80 -2.39 3.17 5.47
C ALA A 80 -3.13 4.51 5.27
N THR A 81 -3.35 5.28 6.35
CA THR A 81 -3.97 6.61 6.27
C THR A 81 -3.06 7.63 6.95
N ILE A 82 -2.75 8.70 6.24
CA ILE A 82 -1.97 9.83 6.76
C ILE A 82 -2.83 11.07 6.70
N ILE A 83 -2.93 11.80 7.81
CA ILE A 83 -3.60 13.10 7.86
C ILE A 83 -2.57 14.20 8.13
N CYS A 84 -2.71 15.31 7.43
CA CYS A 84 -1.85 16.50 7.56
C CYS A 84 -2.72 17.76 7.74
N GLU A 85 -2.29 18.65 8.62
CA GLU A 85 -2.97 19.94 8.80
C GLU A 85 -2.73 20.90 7.62
N THR A 86 -1.61 20.74 6.92
CA THR A 86 -1.21 21.62 5.82
C THR A 86 -0.93 20.83 4.57
N LYS A 87 -1.17 21.46 3.43
CA LYS A 87 -0.81 20.91 2.12
C LYS A 87 0.70 20.68 2.00
N GLN A 88 1.51 21.55 2.59
CA GLN A 88 2.96 21.42 2.59
C GLN A 88 3.44 20.19 3.37
N GLY A 89 2.83 19.91 4.54
CA GLY A 89 3.10 18.68 5.30
C GLY A 89 2.78 17.44 4.48
N LEU A 90 1.68 17.45 3.73
CA LEU A 90 1.32 16.36 2.83
C LEU A 90 2.34 16.17 1.70
N ILE A 91 2.82 17.27 1.10
CA ILE A 91 3.84 17.21 0.04
C ILE A 91 5.12 16.57 0.58
N SER A 92 5.59 17.01 1.75
CA SER A 92 6.77 16.43 2.38
C SER A 92 6.63 14.93 2.66
N GLU A 93 5.46 14.47 3.12
CA GLU A 93 5.18 13.04 3.31
C GLU A 93 5.18 12.25 2.00
N LEU A 94 4.66 12.82 0.91
CA LEU A 94 4.71 12.21 -0.40
C LEU A 94 6.14 12.13 -0.95
N GLU A 95 6.93 13.19 -0.77
CA GLU A 95 8.33 13.22 -1.18
C GLU A 95 9.16 12.18 -0.40
N ASN A 96 8.97 12.07 0.92
CA ASN A 96 9.60 11.06 1.75
C ASN A 96 9.22 9.64 1.30
N THR A 97 7.93 9.40 1.06
CA THR A 97 7.42 8.12 0.57
C THR A 97 8.04 7.77 -0.79
N LEU A 98 8.12 8.75 -1.70
CA LEU A 98 8.71 8.58 -3.03
C LEU A 98 10.20 8.23 -2.94
N GLN A 99 10.96 8.96 -2.13
CA GLN A 99 12.39 8.71 -1.93
C GLN A 99 12.65 7.33 -1.34
N HIS A 100 11.91 6.97 -0.28
CA HIS A 100 12.03 5.67 0.36
C HIS A 100 11.70 4.52 -0.61
N THR A 101 10.61 4.66 -1.38
CA THR A 101 10.22 3.64 -2.38
C THR A 101 11.26 3.51 -3.50
N LYS A 102 11.83 4.63 -3.98
CA LYS A 102 12.93 4.61 -4.96
C LYS A 102 14.16 3.88 -4.41
N GLN A 103 14.47 4.07 -3.14
CA GLN A 103 15.59 3.43 -2.48
C GLN A 103 15.40 1.91 -2.40
N ILE A 104 14.21 1.45 -1.98
CA ILE A 104 13.84 0.03 -1.97
C ILE A 104 13.94 -0.58 -3.38
N LEU A 105 13.44 0.12 -4.39
CA LEU A 105 13.52 -0.35 -5.77
C LEU A 105 14.97 -0.42 -6.30
N ALA A 106 15.84 0.52 -5.90
CA ALA A 106 17.25 0.49 -6.27
C ALA A 106 18.01 -0.69 -5.63
N GLU A 107 17.58 -1.12 -4.44
CA GLU A 107 18.18 -2.27 -3.74
C GLU A 107 17.65 -3.62 -4.24
N ARG A 108 16.62 -3.63 -5.07
CA ARG A 108 15.96 -4.86 -5.54
C ARG A 108 16.93 -5.83 -6.19
N SER A 109 17.81 -5.36 -7.07
CA SER A 109 18.78 -6.20 -7.77
C SER A 109 19.75 -6.90 -6.83
N LYS A 110 20.13 -6.25 -5.72
CA LYS A 110 20.96 -6.81 -4.68
C LYS A 110 20.27 -7.98 -3.97
N TYR A 111 18.99 -7.81 -3.63
CA TYR A 111 18.22 -8.89 -2.99
C TYR A 111 17.95 -10.05 -3.95
N GLU A 112 17.71 -9.79 -5.24
CA GLU A 112 17.59 -10.82 -6.28
C GLU A 112 18.90 -11.64 -6.39
N GLN A 113 20.06 -10.98 -6.32
CA GLN A 113 21.35 -11.67 -6.32
C GLN A 113 21.53 -12.54 -5.07
N ILE A 114 21.20 -12.02 -3.88
CA ILE A 114 21.28 -12.80 -2.61
C ILE A 114 20.38 -14.03 -2.68
N VAL A 115 19.17 -13.94 -3.22
CA VAL A 115 18.28 -15.08 -3.41
C VAL A 115 18.93 -16.13 -4.33
N SER A 116 19.47 -15.69 -5.46
CA SER A 116 20.19 -16.59 -6.40
C SER A 116 21.38 -17.28 -5.76
N ASP A 117 22.17 -16.53 -4.99
CA ASP A 117 23.35 -17.08 -4.28
C ASP A 117 22.92 -18.08 -3.20
N CYS A 118 21.87 -17.77 -2.43
CA CYS A 118 21.32 -18.70 -1.43
C CYS A 118 20.78 -19.98 -2.07
N GLU A 119 20.04 -19.87 -3.18
CA GLU A 119 19.54 -21.05 -3.89
C GLU A 119 20.70 -21.92 -4.43
N SER A 120 21.76 -21.28 -4.92
CA SER A 120 22.94 -22.00 -5.42
C SER A 120 23.66 -22.76 -4.32
N LEU A 121 23.86 -22.10 -3.17
CA LEU A 121 24.45 -22.74 -1.97
C LEU A 121 23.57 -23.88 -1.44
N LEU A 122 22.25 -23.68 -1.40
CA LEU A 122 21.31 -24.71 -0.96
C LEU A 122 21.33 -25.93 -1.89
N LYS A 123 21.47 -25.74 -3.20
CA LYS A 123 21.61 -26.85 -4.13
C LYS A 123 22.89 -27.65 -3.88
N GLU A 124 23.97 -26.98 -3.48
CA GLU A 124 25.25 -27.63 -3.21
C GLU A 124 25.23 -28.43 -1.90
N ILE A 125 24.68 -27.86 -0.82
CA ILE A 125 24.74 -28.44 0.53
C ILE A 125 23.54 -29.32 0.88
N ASN A 126 22.43 -29.22 0.16
CA ASN A 126 21.18 -29.95 0.44
C ASN A 126 20.68 -30.73 -0.80
N PRO A 127 20.98 -32.04 -0.90
CA PRO A 127 20.55 -32.84 -2.05
C PRO A 127 19.02 -32.95 -2.23
N VAL A 128 18.25 -32.81 -1.16
CA VAL A 128 16.78 -32.81 -1.24
C VAL A 128 16.31 -31.53 -1.90
N PHE A 129 16.82 -30.38 -1.46
CA PHE A 129 16.50 -29.07 -2.07
C PHE A 129 16.89 -29.05 -3.55
N ALA A 130 18.04 -29.62 -3.93
CA ALA A 130 18.47 -29.70 -5.32
C ALA A 130 17.47 -30.45 -6.20
N LYS A 131 16.95 -31.60 -5.72
CA LYS A 131 15.94 -32.39 -6.45
C LYS A 131 14.58 -31.69 -6.54
N ASP A 132 14.15 -31.06 -5.45
CA ASP A 132 12.87 -30.34 -5.43
C ASP A 132 12.93 -29.13 -6.36
N LYS A 133 14.02 -28.38 -6.36
CA LYS A 133 14.21 -27.25 -7.28
C LYS A 133 14.27 -27.69 -8.74
N GLU A 134 14.94 -28.81 -9.05
CA GLU A 134 14.94 -29.36 -10.41
C GLU A 134 13.52 -29.76 -10.88
N ARG A 135 12.71 -30.32 -9.97
CA ARG A 135 11.29 -30.62 -10.26
C ARG A 135 10.49 -29.36 -10.52
N ASP A 136 10.65 -28.33 -9.68
CA ASP A 136 9.96 -27.06 -9.83
C ASP A 136 10.35 -26.36 -11.15
N ASP A 137 11.63 -26.31 -11.48
CA ASP A 137 12.14 -25.76 -12.73
C ASP A 137 11.56 -26.51 -13.95
N ARG A 138 11.41 -27.83 -13.83
CA ARG A 138 10.79 -28.68 -14.88
C ARG A 138 9.30 -28.41 -15.00
N ILE A 139 8.57 -28.26 -13.89
CA ILE A 139 7.15 -27.90 -13.86
C ILE A 139 6.95 -26.54 -14.52
N ASN A 140 7.71 -25.52 -14.13
CA ASN A 140 7.64 -24.17 -14.70
C ASN A 140 7.93 -24.16 -16.21
N SER A 141 8.91 -24.98 -16.66
CA SER A 141 9.20 -25.15 -18.09
C SER A 141 8.04 -25.80 -18.85
N LEU A 142 7.37 -26.78 -18.24
CA LEU A 142 6.20 -27.43 -18.83
C LEU A 142 5.02 -26.46 -18.90
N ASP A 143 4.76 -25.72 -17.85
CA ASP A 143 3.69 -24.72 -17.79
C ASP A 143 3.87 -23.64 -18.88
N THR A 144 5.10 -23.14 -19.03
CA THR A 144 5.43 -22.19 -20.10
C THR A 144 5.18 -22.78 -21.50
N LYS A 145 5.52 -24.05 -21.71
CA LYS A 145 5.26 -24.73 -22.98
C LYS A 145 3.77 -24.92 -23.24
N VAL A 146 3.01 -25.31 -22.21
CA VAL A 146 1.54 -25.48 -22.31
C VAL A 146 0.90 -24.15 -22.67
N SER A 147 1.21 -23.07 -21.95
CA SER A 147 0.69 -21.73 -22.24
C SER A 147 1.04 -21.24 -23.65
N SER A 148 2.26 -21.56 -24.13
CA SER A 148 2.66 -21.27 -25.52
C SER A 148 1.86 -22.09 -26.54
N MET A 149 1.54 -23.36 -26.23
CA MET A 149 0.72 -24.21 -27.09
C MET A 149 -0.73 -23.74 -27.13
N GLU A 150 -1.32 -23.35 -25.98
CA GLU A 150 -2.65 -22.77 -25.87
C GLU A 150 -2.75 -21.52 -26.75
N GLY A 151 -1.80 -20.59 -26.62
CA GLY A 151 -1.78 -19.38 -27.44
C GLY A 151 -1.61 -19.64 -28.95
N LYS A 152 -0.96 -20.75 -29.35
CA LYS A 152 -0.90 -21.16 -30.75
C LYS A 152 -2.23 -21.79 -31.21
N LEU A 153 -2.86 -22.59 -30.37
CA LEU A 153 -4.18 -23.17 -30.65
C LEU A 153 -5.25 -22.09 -30.82
N ASP A 154 -5.26 -21.08 -29.95
CA ASP A 154 -6.17 -19.94 -30.06
C ASP A 154 -5.99 -19.17 -31.37
N LYS A 155 -4.73 -18.98 -31.80
CA LYS A 155 -4.45 -18.37 -33.12
C LYS A 155 -4.97 -19.19 -34.27
N ILE A 156 -4.79 -20.51 -34.24
CA ILE A 156 -5.30 -21.42 -35.26
C ILE A 156 -6.83 -21.43 -35.31
N LEU A 157 -7.48 -21.48 -34.14
CA LEU A 157 -8.93 -21.41 -34.02
C LEU A 157 -9.48 -20.07 -34.57
N ASN A 158 -8.83 -18.97 -34.28
CA ASN A 158 -9.23 -17.65 -34.82
C ASN A 158 -9.09 -17.60 -36.35
N VAL A 159 -8.02 -18.16 -36.94
CA VAL A 159 -7.82 -18.23 -38.37
C VAL A 159 -8.86 -19.15 -39.05
N LEU A 160 -9.17 -20.27 -38.43
CA LEU A 160 -10.21 -21.18 -38.93
C LEU A 160 -11.61 -20.57 -38.87
N SER A 161 -11.93 -19.87 -37.78
CA SER A 161 -13.23 -19.21 -37.62
C SER A 161 -13.42 -18.01 -38.56
N THR A 162 -12.34 -17.29 -38.90
CA THR A 162 -12.39 -16.18 -39.89
C THR A 162 -12.49 -16.71 -41.32
N ASN A 163 -11.90 -17.89 -41.60
CA ASN A 163 -12.00 -18.51 -42.94
C ASN A 163 -13.28 -19.33 -43.15
N SER A 164 -14.07 -19.59 -42.09
CA SER A 164 -15.31 -20.37 -42.15
C SER A 164 -16.56 -19.51 -42.47
N ASN A 165 -16.43 -18.32 -43.01
CA ASN A 165 -17.55 -17.52 -43.50
C ASN A 165 -17.59 -17.55 -45.05
N PRO A 166 -18.07 -18.62 -45.69
CA PRO A 166 -18.33 -18.60 -47.11
C PRO A 166 -19.62 -17.82 -47.31
N ASN A 167 -19.50 -16.70 -47.93
CA ASN A 167 -20.60 -15.94 -48.53
C ASN A 167 -21.32 -16.83 -49.54
N ILE A 168 -22.25 -17.67 -49.10
CA ILE A 168 -23.21 -18.34 -50.00
C ILE A 168 -24.33 -17.31 -50.19
N LYS A 169 -24.21 -16.47 -51.23
CA LYS A 169 -25.35 -15.85 -51.88
C LYS A 169 -25.94 -16.85 -52.83
N LEU A 170 -27.12 -17.35 -52.48
CA LEU A 170 -28.12 -17.85 -53.46
C LEU A 170 -28.99 -16.68 -53.90
#